data_3a880b3e26ddf703e15cbf20d80061ef
#
_entry.id   3a880b3e26ddf703e15cbf20d80061ef
#
_cell.length_a   1.000
_cell.length_b   1.000
_cell.length_c   1.000
_cell.angle_alpha   90.00
_cell.angle_beta   90.00
_cell.angle_gamma   90.00
#
_symmetry.space_group_name_H-M   'P 1'
#
loop_
_entity.id
_entity.type
_entity.pdbx_description
1 polymer ?
#
loop_
_entity_poly.entity_id
_entity_poly.type
_entity_poly.pdbx_seq_one_letter_code
_entity_poly.pdbx_strand_id
1 'polypeptide(L)'
;AINYLPKGGFFKLTCQAFEAGLAEESLFRFAMLGVLFYAWRNVKQRLPLALLTSSILFGFAHLINLGGQRADLTFYQIGVAFLLGLFLAVVYVYTGQLWLTMLMHFSLDWFSFLATGTTKLTGDLVPGDWWALLILFVIFGGFSVWMMFGTRRKVMERHVKRLTGEHQHFGYSIQY
;
A
#
# COMPACT_ATOMS: atom_id res chain seq x y z
N ALA A 1 -27.35 -1.32 -11.05
CA ALA A 1 -26.27 -0.43 -10.57
C ALA A 1 -25.45 0.16 -11.74
N ILE A 2 -25.21 -0.61 -12.81
CA ILE A 2 -24.38 -0.16 -13.97
C ILE A 2 -25.06 0.92 -14.83
N ASN A 3 -26.36 1.10 -14.72
CA ASN A 3 -27.15 2.06 -15.52
C ASN A 3 -26.93 3.55 -15.16
N TYR A 4 -26.19 3.84 -14.09
CA TYR A 4 -25.89 5.21 -13.65
C TYR A 4 -24.59 5.78 -14.25
N LEU A 5 -23.77 4.94 -14.89
CA LEU A 5 -22.52 5.39 -15.46
C LEU A 5 -22.76 5.98 -16.86
N PRO A 6 -22.15 7.13 -17.18
CA PRO A 6 -22.18 7.65 -18.55
C PRO A 6 -21.61 6.61 -19.53
N LYS A 7 -22.05 6.65 -20.80
CA LYS A 7 -21.50 5.76 -21.84
C LYS A 7 -19.98 5.83 -21.87
N GLY A 8 -19.28 4.70 -21.69
CA GLY A 8 -17.84 4.62 -21.56
C GLY A 8 -17.29 4.85 -20.14
N GLY A 9 -18.13 5.23 -19.17
CA GLY A 9 -17.68 5.47 -17.79
C GLY A 9 -17.12 4.22 -17.11
N PHE A 10 -17.74 3.07 -17.34
CA PHE A 10 -17.23 1.78 -16.84
C PHE A 10 -15.80 1.51 -17.28
N PHE A 11 -15.53 1.60 -18.60
CA PHE A 11 -14.18 1.35 -19.14
C PHE A 11 -13.17 2.36 -18.60
N LYS A 12 -13.53 3.65 -18.58
CA LYS A 12 -12.65 4.70 -18.04
C LYS A 12 -12.28 4.45 -16.57
N LEU A 13 -13.27 4.18 -15.72
CA LEU A 13 -13.04 3.93 -14.29
C LEU A 13 -12.20 2.65 -14.07
N THR A 14 -12.43 1.62 -14.89
CA THR A 14 -11.63 0.38 -14.84
C THR A 14 -10.18 0.65 -15.21
N CYS A 15 -9.92 1.42 -16.28
CA CYS A 15 -8.55 1.79 -16.66
C CYS A 15 -7.87 2.63 -15.58
N GLN A 16 -8.57 3.59 -14.97
CA GLN A 16 -8.01 4.43 -13.90
C GLN A 16 -7.68 3.62 -12.65
N ALA A 17 -8.54 2.69 -12.24
CA ALA A 17 -8.25 1.79 -11.13
C ALA A 17 -7.04 0.88 -11.43
N PHE A 18 -6.94 0.37 -12.67
CA PHE A 18 -5.80 -0.45 -13.10
C PHE A 18 -4.50 0.35 -13.11
N GLU A 19 -4.53 1.57 -13.64
CA GLU A 19 -3.38 2.47 -13.67
C GLU A 19 -2.91 2.79 -12.25
N ALA A 20 -3.82 3.14 -11.33
CA ALA A 20 -3.50 3.39 -9.93
C ALA A 20 -2.83 2.17 -9.28
N GLY A 21 -3.46 0.99 -9.34
CA GLY A 21 -2.91 -0.23 -8.77
C GLY A 21 -1.54 -0.62 -9.35
N LEU A 22 -1.33 -0.42 -10.64
CA LEU A 22 -0.04 -0.72 -11.28
C LEU A 22 1.04 0.31 -10.92
N ALA A 23 0.76 1.60 -11.12
CA ALA A 23 1.74 2.66 -10.97
C ALA A 23 2.13 2.87 -9.51
N GLU A 24 1.15 2.95 -8.61
CA GLU A 24 1.38 3.23 -7.20
C GLU A 24 2.06 2.06 -6.50
N GLU A 25 1.67 0.82 -6.77
CA GLU A 25 2.35 -0.34 -6.19
C GLU A 25 3.78 -0.49 -6.72
N SER A 26 4.02 -0.23 -8.00
CA SER A 26 5.37 -0.22 -8.57
C SER A 26 6.25 0.84 -7.89
N LEU A 27 5.71 2.03 -7.66
CA LEU A 27 6.46 3.11 -7.04
C LEU A 27 6.71 2.85 -5.54
N PHE A 28 5.65 2.53 -4.78
CA PHE A 28 5.74 2.47 -3.32
C PHE A 28 6.22 1.12 -2.79
N ARG A 29 5.83 -0.01 -3.40
CA ARG A 29 6.21 -1.35 -2.90
C ARG A 29 7.49 -1.85 -3.56
N PHE A 30 7.67 -1.63 -4.85
CA PHE A 30 8.90 -2.09 -5.50
C PHE A 30 10.04 -1.07 -5.34
N ALA A 31 9.88 0.15 -5.85
CA ALA A 31 10.98 1.11 -5.88
C ALA A 31 11.27 1.69 -4.49
N MET A 32 10.28 2.28 -3.83
CA MET A 32 10.48 3.00 -2.56
C MET A 32 10.90 2.07 -1.42
N LEU A 33 10.19 0.94 -1.20
CA LEU A 33 10.61 -0.01 -0.17
C LEU A 33 11.99 -0.59 -0.46
N GLY A 34 12.33 -0.87 -1.72
CA GLY A 34 13.66 -1.31 -2.11
C GLY A 34 14.75 -0.31 -1.69
N VAL A 35 14.53 0.97 -2.00
CA VAL A 35 15.45 2.06 -1.61
C VAL A 35 15.53 2.20 -0.08
N LEU A 36 14.41 2.18 0.64
CA LEU A 36 14.39 2.30 2.10
C LEU A 36 15.11 1.13 2.77
N PHE A 37 14.88 -0.09 2.32
CA PHE A 37 15.57 -1.27 2.86
C PHE A 37 17.08 -1.23 2.59
N TYR A 38 17.49 -0.76 1.42
CA TYR A 38 18.91 -0.59 1.11
C TYR A 38 19.55 0.53 1.93
N ALA A 39 18.90 1.69 2.02
CA ALA A 39 19.40 2.84 2.78
C ALA A 39 19.55 2.51 4.29
N TRP A 40 18.61 1.74 4.82
CA TRP A 40 18.58 1.34 6.23
C TRP A 40 19.14 -0.06 6.51
N ARG A 41 19.92 -0.63 5.60
CA ARG A 41 20.45 -2.00 5.75
C ARG A 41 21.19 -2.25 7.07
N ASN A 42 21.79 -1.22 7.65
CA ASN A 42 22.52 -1.29 8.92
C ASN A 42 21.63 -0.94 10.14
N VAL A 43 20.35 -0.62 9.94
CA VAL A 43 19.45 -0.27 11.02
C VAL A 43 18.72 -1.51 11.51
N LYS A 44 18.81 -1.78 12.83
CA LYS A 44 18.20 -2.97 13.46
C LYS A 44 16.68 -3.06 13.24
N GLN A 45 16.00 -1.92 13.21
CA GLN A 45 14.54 -1.82 13.04
C GLN A 45 14.14 -1.46 11.60
N ARG A 46 14.97 -1.75 10.59
CA ARG A 46 14.72 -1.38 9.18
C ARG A 46 13.37 -1.85 8.66
N LEU A 47 12.91 -3.06 9.06
CA LEU A 47 11.66 -3.61 8.58
C LEU A 47 10.46 -2.73 8.99
N PRO A 48 10.14 -2.51 10.28
CA PRO A 48 9.01 -1.66 10.64
C PRO A 48 9.19 -0.21 10.19
N LEU A 49 10.41 0.34 10.22
CA LEU A 49 10.66 1.71 9.77
C LEU A 49 10.36 1.89 8.28
N ALA A 50 10.83 0.98 7.42
CA ALA A 50 10.59 1.09 5.99
C ALA A 50 9.11 0.93 5.65
N LEU A 51 8.41 -0.02 6.28
CA LEU A 51 6.98 -0.21 6.09
C LEU A 51 6.19 1.03 6.49
N LEU A 52 6.45 1.59 7.68
CA LEU A 52 5.78 2.80 8.15
C LEU A 52 6.08 4.02 7.26
N THR A 53 7.35 4.25 6.93
CA THR A 53 7.74 5.41 6.10
C THR A 53 7.13 5.33 4.70
N SER A 54 7.20 4.17 4.04
CA SER A 54 6.56 3.99 2.73
C SER A 54 5.05 4.24 2.80
N SER A 55 4.39 3.79 3.88
CA SER A 55 2.95 3.97 4.04
C SER A 55 2.56 5.41 4.35
N ILE A 56 3.36 6.12 5.15
CA ILE A 56 3.19 7.55 5.41
C ILE A 56 3.33 8.36 4.12
N LEU A 57 4.37 8.08 3.34
CA LEU A 57 4.61 8.77 2.06
C LEU A 57 3.50 8.42 1.05
N PHE A 58 3.01 7.19 1.03
CA PHE A 58 1.86 6.80 0.21
C PHE A 58 0.60 7.58 0.60
N GLY A 59 0.29 7.69 1.88
CA GLY A 59 -0.81 8.54 2.35
C GLY A 59 -0.64 9.99 1.91
N PHE A 60 0.53 10.57 2.15
CA PHE A 60 0.80 11.97 1.78
C PHE A 60 0.85 12.24 0.28
N ALA A 61 1.11 11.24 -0.57
CA ALA A 61 1.00 11.42 -2.01
C ALA A 61 -0.41 11.89 -2.44
N HIS A 62 -1.44 11.56 -1.66
CA HIS A 62 -2.82 12.00 -1.90
C HIS A 62 -3.08 13.49 -1.60
N LEU A 63 -2.10 14.22 -1.02
CA LEU A 63 -2.20 15.69 -0.88
C LEU A 63 -2.37 16.40 -2.23
N ILE A 64 -1.93 15.80 -3.33
CA ILE A 64 -2.15 16.32 -4.68
C ILE A 64 -3.64 16.52 -4.98
N ASN A 65 -4.52 15.75 -4.32
CA ASN A 65 -5.97 15.85 -4.52
C ASN A 65 -6.56 17.15 -3.98
N LEU A 66 -5.85 17.90 -3.10
CA LEU A 66 -6.26 19.23 -2.67
C LEU A 66 -6.49 20.21 -3.84
N GLY A 67 -5.85 19.96 -5.00
CA GLY A 67 -6.06 20.74 -6.21
C GLY A 67 -7.45 20.61 -6.83
N GLY A 68 -8.28 19.68 -6.37
CA GLY A 68 -9.62 19.46 -6.94
C GLY A 68 -10.59 18.72 -6.02
N GLN A 69 -10.25 18.57 -4.74
CA GLN A 69 -11.06 17.91 -3.72
C GLN A 69 -11.05 18.75 -2.43
N ARG A 70 -12.11 18.71 -1.66
CA ARG A 70 -12.18 19.40 -0.35
C ARG A 70 -11.10 18.87 0.60
N ALA A 71 -10.59 19.76 1.46
CA ALA A 71 -9.50 19.46 2.36
C ALA A 71 -9.85 18.33 3.38
N ASP A 72 -11.06 18.37 3.95
CA ASP A 72 -11.53 17.35 4.90
C ASP A 72 -11.57 15.95 4.27
N LEU A 73 -12.10 15.84 3.04
CA LEU A 73 -12.12 14.59 2.27
C LEU A 73 -10.72 14.11 1.93
N THR A 74 -9.80 15.04 1.60
CA THR A 74 -8.42 14.70 1.30
C THR A 74 -7.69 14.19 2.55
N PHE A 75 -7.88 14.82 3.71
CA PHE A 75 -7.28 14.31 4.96
C PHE A 75 -7.85 12.95 5.38
N TYR A 76 -9.16 12.75 5.19
CA TYR A 76 -9.76 11.43 5.38
C TYR A 76 -9.12 10.39 4.44
N GLN A 77 -8.98 10.71 3.15
CA GLN A 77 -8.34 9.85 2.16
C GLN A 77 -6.89 9.51 2.53
N ILE A 78 -6.11 10.47 3.03
CA ILE A 78 -4.75 10.23 3.51
C ILE A 78 -4.73 9.17 4.61
N GLY A 79 -5.67 9.24 5.55
CA GLY A 79 -5.80 8.23 6.61
C GLY A 79 -6.11 6.83 6.06
N VAL A 80 -7.07 6.72 5.14
CA VAL A 80 -7.42 5.46 4.47
C VAL A 80 -6.23 4.93 3.66
N ALA A 81 -5.60 5.77 2.85
CA ALA A 81 -4.46 5.41 2.02
C ALA A 81 -3.26 4.97 2.87
N PHE A 82 -2.96 5.64 3.97
CA PHE A 82 -1.92 5.21 4.91
C PHE A 82 -2.16 3.78 5.41
N LEU A 83 -3.38 3.47 5.87
CA LEU A 83 -3.72 2.16 6.41
C LEU A 83 -3.68 1.07 5.33
N LEU A 84 -4.23 1.35 4.16
CA LEU A 84 -4.14 0.47 3.00
C LEU A 84 -2.68 0.29 2.58
N GLY A 85 -1.93 1.37 2.56
CA GLY A 85 -0.50 1.39 2.27
C GLY A 85 0.29 0.46 3.18
N LEU A 86 0.04 0.53 4.48
CA LEU A 86 0.69 -0.32 5.47
C LEU A 86 0.34 -1.80 5.28
N PHE A 87 -0.93 -2.09 5.05
CA PHE A 87 -1.40 -3.45 4.79
C PHE A 87 -0.75 -4.04 3.53
N LEU A 88 -0.79 -3.34 2.40
CA LEU A 88 -0.21 -3.79 1.13
C LEU A 88 1.32 -3.93 1.21
N ALA A 89 2.01 -3.02 1.92
CA ALA A 89 3.44 -3.13 2.15
C ALA A 89 3.81 -4.40 2.92
N VAL A 90 3.05 -4.75 3.97
CA VAL A 90 3.23 -6.00 4.72
C VAL A 90 2.95 -7.22 3.84
N VAL A 91 1.86 -7.21 3.07
CA VAL A 91 1.53 -8.30 2.12
C VAL A 91 2.66 -8.49 1.11
N TYR A 92 3.16 -7.41 0.50
CA TYR A 92 4.27 -7.46 -0.45
C TYR A 92 5.53 -8.07 0.17
N VAL A 93 5.96 -7.54 1.31
CA VAL A 93 7.21 -8.01 1.95
C VAL A 93 7.06 -9.44 2.47
N TYR A 94 5.87 -9.87 2.89
CA TYR A 94 5.64 -11.23 3.33
C TYR A 94 5.60 -12.23 2.18
N THR A 95 4.89 -11.92 1.09
CA THR A 95 4.68 -12.82 -0.05
C THR A 95 5.81 -12.77 -1.08
N GLY A 96 6.48 -11.62 -1.19
CA GLY A 96 7.43 -11.32 -2.27
C GLY A 96 6.76 -11.11 -3.63
N GLN A 97 5.45 -10.94 -3.68
CA GLN A 97 4.66 -10.91 -4.92
C GLN A 97 4.02 -9.53 -5.14
N LEU A 98 4.64 -8.73 -6.00
CA LEU A 98 4.14 -7.39 -6.35
C LEU A 98 2.77 -7.43 -7.05
N TRP A 99 2.58 -8.39 -7.97
CA TRP A 99 1.32 -8.51 -8.71
C TRP A 99 0.10 -8.71 -7.80
N LEU A 100 0.31 -9.37 -6.64
CA LEU A 100 -0.75 -9.60 -5.68
C LEU A 100 -1.24 -8.28 -5.07
N THR A 101 -0.32 -7.40 -4.67
CA THR A 101 -0.68 -6.07 -4.13
C THR A 101 -1.28 -5.16 -5.20
N MET A 102 -0.78 -5.23 -6.44
CA MET A 102 -1.39 -4.55 -7.59
C MET A 102 -2.83 -4.98 -7.80
N LEU A 103 -3.10 -6.28 -7.77
CA LEU A 103 -4.46 -6.83 -7.94
C LEU A 103 -5.38 -6.42 -6.78
N MET A 104 -4.88 -6.47 -5.54
CA MET A 104 -5.66 -6.06 -4.37
C MET A 104 -5.99 -4.57 -4.41
N HIS A 105 -5.02 -3.72 -4.71
CA HIS A 105 -5.21 -2.28 -4.84
C HIS A 105 -6.19 -1.97 -5.98
N PHE A 106 -5.93 -2.48 -7.18
CA PHE A 106 -6.84 -2.37 -8.31
C PHE A 106 -8.28 -2.75 -7.93
N SER A 107 -8.48 -3.88 -7.26
CA SER A 107 -9.82 -4.36 -6.91
C SER A 107 -10.53 -3.40 -5.96
N LEU A 108 -9.84 -2.88 -4.94
CA LEU A 108 -10.42 -1.93 -3.99
C LEU A 108 -10.84 -0.63 -4.67
N ASP A 109 -9.97 -0.06 -5.50
CA ASP A 109 -10.29 1.14 -6.27
C ASP A 109 -11.39 0.89 -7.27
N TRP A 110 -11.34 -0.22 -7.99
CA TRP A 110 -12.34 -0.58 -8.98
C TRP A 110 -13.74 -0.67 -8.38
N PHE A 111 -13.89 -1.38 -7.25
CA PHE A 111 -15.18 -1.44 -6.56
C PHE A 111 -15.62 -0.07 -6.04
N SER A 112 -14.71 0.72 -5.48
CA SER A 112 -15.00 2.07 -4.99
C SER A 112 -15.46 2.99 -6.14
N PHE A 113 -14.71 3.03 -7.25
CA PHE A 113 -15.02 3.88 -8.40
C PHE A 113 -16.33 3.48 -9.09
N LEU A 114 -16.62 2.19 -9.19
CA LEU A 114 -17.89 1.73 -9.73
C LEU A 114 -19.09 2.03 -8.81
N ALA A 115 -18.89 1.94 -7.51
CA ALA A 115 -19.93 2.25 -6.53
C ALA A 115 -20.28 3.74 -6.50
N THR A 116 -19.28 4.61 -6.66
CA THR A 116 -19.44 6.08 -6.61
C THR A 116 -19.60 6.74 -7.97
N GLY A 117 -19.22 6.05 -9.06
CA GLY A 117 -19.21 6.62 -10.42
C GLY A 117 -18.07 7.64 -10.65
N THR A 118 -17.12 7.77 -9.72
CA THR A 118 -16.04 8.74 -9.76
C THR A 118 -14.77 8.20 -9.08
N THR A 119 -13.61 8.77 -9.45
CA THR A 119 -12.32 8.50 -8.80
C THR A 119 -12.03 9.44 -7.63
N LYS A 120 -12.87 10.45 -7.40
CA LYS A 120 -12.69 11.45 -6.34
C LYS A 120 -13.70 11.20 -5.21
N LEU A 121 -13.27 11.44 -3.99
CA LEU A 121 -14.20 11.51 -2.88
C LEU A 121 -15.07 12.76 -3.01
N THR A 122 -16.36 12.57 -2.90
CA THR A 122 -17.38 13.63 -3.03
C THR A 122 -18.43 13.50 -1.91
N GLY A 123 -19.18 14.56 -1.67
CA GLY A 123 -20.17 14.60 -0.59
C GLY A 123 -19.61 15.14 0.71
N ASP A 124 -20.33 14.91 1.79
CA ASP A 124 -19.94 15.30 3.15
C ASP A 124 -19.52 14.09 3.96
N LEU A 125 -18.50 14.25 4.80
CA LEU A 125 -18.14 13.23 5.77
C LEU A 125 -19.24 13.09 6.83
N VAL A 126 -19.65 11.88 7.06
CA VAL A 126 -20.64 11.52 8.08
C VAL A 126 -19.98 10.75 9.22
N PRO A 127 -20.58 10.66 10.41
CA PRO A 127 -19.99 9.89 11.52
C PRO A 127 -19.62 8.45 11.16
N GLY A 128 -20.36 7.84 10.20
CA GLY A 128 -20.05 6.50 9.69
C GLY A 128 -18.67 6.37 9.03
N ASP A 129 -18.18 7.42 8.37
CA ASP A 129 -16.87 7.41 7.72
C ASP A 129 -15.74 7.29 8.75
N TRP A 130 -15.88 7.98 9.88
CA TRP A 130 -14.91 7.90 10.98
C TRP A 130 -14.91 6.51 11.64
N TRP A 131 -16.09 5.89 11.77
CA TRP A 131 -16.18 4.50 12.21
C TRP A 131 -15.54 3.54 11.20
N ALA A 132 -15.76 3.75 9.91
CA ALA A 132 -15.11 2.96 8.87
C ALA A 132 -13.58 3.10 8.95
N LEU A 133 -13.05 4.31 9.12
CA LEU A 133 -11.61 4.53 9.30
C LEU A 133 -11.07 3.83 10.56
N LEU A 134 -11.81 3.86 11.66
CA LEU A 134 -11.43 3.15 12.89
C LEU A 134 -11.42 1.63 12.67
N ILE A 135 -12.40 1.08 11.98
CA ILE A 135 -12.45 -0.35 11.63
C ILE A 135 -11.26 -0.73 10.75
N LEU A 136 -10.93 0.07 9.74
CA LEU A 136 -9.76 -0.13 8.90
C LEU A 136 -8.47 -0.08 9.73
N PHE A 137 -8.37 0.87 10.66
CA PHE A 137 -7.23 0.94 11.58
C PHE A 137 -7.06 -0.34 12.41
N VAL A 138 -8.15 -0.86 12.97
CA VAL A 138 -8.12 -2.09 13.77
C VAL A 138 -7.76 -3.30 12.87
N ILE A 139 -8.35 -3.42 11.69
CA ILE A 139 -8.12 -4.55 10.80
C ILE A 139 -6.73 -4.47 10.17
N PHE A 140 -6.41 -3.41 9.44
CA PHE A 140 -5.16 -3.31 8.69
C PHE A 140 -3.96 -3.01 9.61
N GLY A 141 -4.14 -2.11 10.58
CA GLY A 141 -3.13 -1.82 11.59
C GLY A 141 -2.88 -3.03 12.48
N GLY A 142 -3.93 -3.64 13.02
CA GLY A 142 -3.83 -4.83 13.86
C GLY A 142 -3.20 -6.01 13.12
N PHE A 143 -3.61 -6.27 11.87
CA PHE A 143 -2.97 -7.27 11.01
C PHE A 143 -1.48 -6.97 10.81
N SER A 144 -1.14 -5.74 10.48
CA SER A 144 0.25 -5.33 10.24
C SER A 144 1.12 -5.51 11.49
N VAL A 145 0.60 -5.12 12.64
CA VAL A 145 1.28 -5.36 13.93
C VAL A 145 1.46 -6.86 14.19
N TRP A 146 0.39 -7.65 14.01
CA TRP A 146 0.45 -9.10 14.18
C TRP A 146 1.49 -9.78 13.29
N MET A 147 1.66 -9.29 12.06
CA MET A 147 2.68 -9.76 11.14
C MET A 147 4.11 -9.47 11.59
N MET A 148 4.32 -8.45 12.44
CA MET A 148 5.66 -8.11 12.99
C MET A 148 6.18 -9.09 14.03
N PHE A 149 5.45 -10.16 14.36
CA PHE A 149 5.85 -11.10 15.40
C PHE A 149 6.08 -12.52 14.88
N GLY A 150 6.94 -13.26 15.59
CA GLY A 150 7.16 -14.69 15.37
C GLY A 150 7.74 -15.05 14.01
N THR A 151 7.29 -16.15 13.45
CA THR A 151 7.79 -16.72 12.19
C THR A 151 7.52 -15.81 10.98
N ARG A 152 6.41 -15.07 11.02
CA ARG A 152 6.02 -14.13 9.96
C ARG A 152 7.07 -13.04 9.75
N ARG A 153 7.52 -12.42 10.83
CA ARG A 153 8.61 -11.44 10.79
C ARG A 153 9.89 -12.03 10.18
N LYS A 154 10.25 -13.25 10.57
CA LYS A 154 11.43 -13.94 10.01
C LYS A 154 11.31 -14.18 8.49
N VAL A 155 10.10 -14.47 8.00
CA VAL A 155 9.84 -14.58 6.55
C VAL A 155 10.07 -13.25 5.86
N MET A 156 9.50 -12.16 6.38
CA MET A 156 9.68 -10.82 5.82
C MET A 156 11.16 -10.39 5.84
N GLU A 157 11.88 -10.61 6.94
CA GLU A 157 13.31 -10.29 7.04
C GLU A 157 14.15 -11.07 6.01
N ARG A 158 13.79 -12.33 5.70
CA ARG A 158 14.44 -13.10 4.62
C ARG A 158 14.18 -12.50 3.25
N HIS A 159 12.93 -12.07 2.98
CA HIS A 159 12.61 -11.40 1.70
C HIS A 159 13.33 -10.06 1.58
N VAL A 160 13.40 -9.26 2.64
CA VAL A 160 14.17 -8.02 2.66
C VAL A 160 15.62 -8.28 2.31
N LYS A 161 16.28 -9.29 2.91
CA LYS A 161 17.66 -9.65 2.58
C LYS A 161 17.84 -10.03 1.11
N ARG A 162 16.85 -10.70 0.50
CA ARG A 162 16.89 -10.99 -0.95
C ARG A 162 16.79 -9.72 -1.78
N LEU A 163 15.87 -8.81 -1.43
CA LEU A 163 15.67 -7.55 -2.13
C LEU A 163 16.91 -6.63 -2.06
N THR A 164 17.64 -6.67 -0.95
CA THR A 164 18.85 -5.85 -0.74
C THR A 164 20.14 -6.52 -1.19
N GLY A 165 20.08 -7.73 -1.76
CA GLY A 165 21.26 -8.46 -2.20
C GLY A 165 22.13 -9.00 -1.07
N GLU A 166 21.63 -8.99 0.17
CA GLU A 166 22.30 -9.56 1.34
C GLU A 166 22.23 -11.10 1.31
N HIS A 167 22.72 -11.71 0.23
CA HIS A 167 22.89 -13.15 0.19
C HIS A 167 23.97 -13.54 1.19
N GLN A 168 23.71 -14.58 1.98
CA GLN A 168 24.76 -15.24 2.72
C GLN A 168 25.87 -15.56 1.73
N HIS A 169 27.05 -14.99 1.93
CA HIS A 169 28.27 -15.55 1.37
C HIS A 169 28.37 -16.97 1.94
N PHE A 170 27.91 -17.96 1.21
CA PHE A 170 28.38 -19.32 1.40
C PHE A 170 29.88 -19.24 1.10
N GLY A 171 30.66 -19.14 2.17
CA GLY A 171 32.11 -19.22 2.06
C GLY A 171 32.45 -20.58 1.49
N TYR A 172 32.69 -20.63 0.19
CA TYR A 172 33.56 -21.64 -0.36
C TYR A 172 34.97 -21.29 0.11
N SER A 173 35.34 -21.80 1.28
CA SER A 173 36.76 -21.92 1.65
C SER A 173 37.33 -22.97 0.71
N ILE A 174 37.91 -22.54 -0.41
CA ILE A 174 38.81 -23.37 -1.18
C ILE A 174 40.04 -23.53 -0.29
N GLN A 175 40.13 -24.63 0.42
CA GLN A 175 41.39 -25.07 1.04
C GLN A 175 42.28 -25.58 -0.10
N TYR A 176 43.38 -24.84 -0.34
CA TYR A 176 44.49 -25.29 -1.14
C TYR A 176 45.40 -26.19 -0.25
#